data_26263c45d38fe879c5d37dc8ffe440bd
#
_entry.id   26263c45d38fe879c5d37dc8ffe440bd
#
_cell.length_a   1.000
_cell.length_b   1.000
_cell.length_c   1.000
_cell.angle_alpha   90.00
_cell.angle_beta   90.00
_cell.angle_gamma   90.00
#
_symmetry.space_group_name_H-M   'P 1'
#
loop_
_entity.id
_entity.type
_entity.pdbx_description
1 polymer ?
#
loop_
_entity_poly.entity_id
_entity_poly.type
_entity_poly.pdbx_seq_one_letter_code
_entity_poly.pdbx_strand_id
1 'polypeptide(L)'
;RGGGNRLSEVLSMAAETNLVANAVKAAVGLPVDEMRDPVYNGHWTEIILHSGRDGIFRALDIAPELESAVVQRDLWVKPGDAVERFSGANKAIGTLVMNFSTREDSEKYMADDSWYSVAVD
;
A
#
# COMPACT_ATOMS: atom_id res chain seq x y z
N ARG A 1 -1.37 -3.97 -18.86
CA ARG A 1 -2.00 -3.48 -17.63
C ARG A 1 -0.92 -3.02 -16.65
N GLY A 2 -1.16 -1.92 -15.92
CA GLY A 2 -0.17 -1.27 -15.05
C GLY A 2 0.11 -1.96 -13.70
N GLY A 3 -0.22 -3.24 -13.54
CA GLY A 3 -0.08 -3.97 -12.28
C GLY A 3 -1.39 -4.10 -11.50
N GLY A 4 -1.35 -4.82 -10.37
CA GLY A 4 -2.45 -4.96 -9.42
C GLY A 4 -2.24 -4.07 -8.19
N ASN A 5 -3.24 -4.03 -7.32
CA ASN A 5 -3.26 -3.21 -6.12
C ASN A 5 -2.91 -1.74 -6.43
N ARG A 6 -2.01 -1.15 -5.65
CA ARG A 6 -1.56 0.24 -5.79
C ARG A 6 -0.21 0.40 -6.48
N LEU A 7 0.28 -0.61 -7.19
CA LEU A 7 1.62 -0.57 -7.79
C LEU A 7 1.85 0.68 -8.63
N SER A 8 0.90 1.03 -9.51
CA SER A 8 1.00 2.22 -10.36
C SER A 8 1.01 3.53 -9.55
N GLU A 9 0.27 3.57 -8.45
CA GLU A 9 0.18 4.71 -7.55
C GLU A 9 1.45 4.88 -6.74
N VAL A 10 1.98 3.77 -6.19
CA VAL A 10 3.27 3.76 -5.47
C VAL A 10 4.41 4.18 -6.40
N LEU A 11 4.46 3.68 -7.63
CA LEU A 11 5.45 4.09 -8.63
C LEU A 11 5.31 5.56 -9.00
N SER A 12 4.09 6.09 -9.08
CA SER A 12 3.87 7.51 -9.33
C SER A 12 4.45 8.38 -8.21
N MET A 13 4.30 7.95 -6.96
CA MET A 13 4.84 8.66 -5.80
C MET A 13 6.36 8.49 -5.67
N ALA A 14 6.87 7.28 -5.89
CA ALA A 14 8.27 6.94 -5.67
C ALA A 14 9.21 7.42 -6.78
N ALA A 15 8.74 7.44 -8.02
CA ALA A 15 9.54 7.64 -9.23
C ALA A 15 8.96 8.71 -10.18
N GLU A 16 7.95 9.45 -9.74
CA GLU A 16 7.26 10.49 -10.53
C GLU A 16 6.76 10.01 -11.91
N THR A 17 6.43 8.70 -12.01
CA THR A 17 6.02 8.08 -13.27
C THR A 17 4.55 7.68 -13.22
N ASN A 18 3.69 8.36 -13.97
CA ASN A 18 2.26 8.04 -14.03
C ASN A 18 1.97 6.97 -15.09
N LEU A 19 2.11 5.70 -14.72
CA LEU A 19 1.86 4.56 -15.61
C LEU A 19 0.41 4.49 -16.09
N VAL A 20 -0.56 4.86 -15.27
CA VAL A 20 -1.99 4.83 -15.63
C VAL A 20 -2.29 5.86 -16.71
N ALA A 21 -1.82 7.11 -16.52
CA ALA A 21 -2.00 8.16 -17.52
C ALA A 21 -1.34 7.78 -18.85
N ASN A 22 -0.13 7.22 -18.81
CA ASN A 22 0.57 6.78 -20.02
C ASN A 22 -0.13 5.61 -20.72
N ALA A 23 -0.69 4.66 -19.96
CA ALA A 23 -1.49 3.58 -20.53
C ALA A 23 -2.77 4.11 -21.21
N VAL A 24 -3.45 5.08 -20.61
CA VAL A 24 -4.63 5.73 -21.23
C VAL A 24 -4.22 6.50 -22.49
N LYS A 25 -3.17 7.31 -22.43
CA LYS A 25 -2.65 8.05 -23.60
C LYS A 25 -2.35 7.09 -24.77
N ALA A 26 -1.62 6.00 -24.49
CA ALA A 26 -1.31 5.00 -25.50
C ALA A 26 -2.56 4.34 -26.09
N ALA A 27 -3.55 4.02 -25.26
CA ALA A 27 -4.79 3.37 -25.70
C ALA A 27 -5.64 4.24 -26.63
N VAL A 28 -5.57 5.57 -26.49
CA VAL A 28 -6.33 6.53 -27.33
C VAL A 28 -5.45 7.17 -28.43
N GLY A 29 -4.24 6.69 -28.64
CA GLY A 29 -3.33 7.15 -29.70
C GLY A 29 -2.68 8.52 -29.41
N LEU A 30 -2.66 8.97 -28.17
CA LEU A 30 -1.96 10.18 -27.75
C LEU A 30 -0.48 9.89 -27.48
N PRO A 31 0.41 10.89 -27.62
CA PRO A 31 1.80 10.75 -27.21
C PRO A 31 1.90 10.40 -25.71
N VAL A 32 2.66 9.37 -25.38
CA VAL A 32 3.01 9.06 -23.99
C VAL A 32 4.12 9.99 -23.51
N ASP A 33 4.18 10.18 -22.18
CA ASP A 33 5.25 10.96 -21.58
C ASP A 33 6.59 10.20 -21.75
N GLU A 34 7.66 10.95 -21.90
CA GLU A 34 8.99 10.36 -21.98
C GLU A 34 9.31 9.61 -20.70
N MET A 35 9.62 8.32 -20.83
CA MET A 35 10.07 7.51 -19.71
C MET A 35 11.56 7.74 -19.50
N ARG A 36 11.92 8.37 -18.39
CA ARG A 36 13.29 8.59 -17.95
C ARG A 36 13.67 7.58 -16.90
N ASP A 37 14.96 7.40 -16.67
CA ASP A 37 15.45 6.61 -15.55
C ASP A 37 14.93 7.24 -14.24
N PRO A 38 14.21 6.47 -13.39
CA PRO A 38 13.59 7.02 -12.21
C PRO A 38 14.64 7.44 -11.17
N VAL A 39 14.41 8.61 -10.58
CA VAL A 39 15.12 9.02 -9.36
C VAL A 39 14.18 8.76 -8.20
N TYR A 40 14.45 7.72 -7.42
CA TYR A 40 13.60 7.34 -6.30
C TYR A 40 13.79 8.28 -5.11
N ASN A 41 12.67 8.74 -4.54
CA ASN A 41 12.63 9.64 -3.39
C ASN A 41 12.25 8.86 -2.11
N GLY A 42 13.17 8.12 -1.53
CA GLY A 42 12.95 7.32 -0.34
C GLY A 42 12.74 5.82 -0.62
N HIS A 43 12.29 5.10 0.40
CA HIS A 43 12.13 3.65 0.38
C HIS A 43 10.66 3.32 0.58
N TRP A 44 9.97 3.07 -0.53
CA TRP A 44 8.52 2.90 -0.57
C TRP A 44 8.12 1.45 -0.39
N THR A 45 7.07 1.26 0.38
CA THR A 45 6.52 -0.06 0.68
C THR A 45 5.00 -0.01 0.62
N GLU A 46 4.39 -1.00 0.00
CA GLU A 46 2.95 -1.26 0.08
C GLU A 46 2.71 -2.48 0.96
N ILE A 47 1.78 -2.36 1.91
CA ILE A 47 1.36 -3.44 2.79
C ILE A 47 -0.10 -3.72 2.54
N ILE A 48 -0.41 -4.98 2.24
CA ILE A 48 -1.79 -5.45 2.07
C ILE A 48 -2.28 -5.92 3.44
N LEU A 49 -3.28 -5.24 3.96
CA LEU A 49 -3.87 -5.52 5.26
C LEU A 49 -4.87 -6.66 5.19
N HIS A 50 -4.83 -7.52 6.19
CA HIS A 50 -5.78 -8.63 6.31
C HIS A 50 -6.00 -9.00 7.79
N SER A 51 -7.10 -9.70 8.07
CA SER A 51 -7.37 -10.20 9.41
C SER A 51 -6.73 -11.58 9.63
N GLY A 52 -6.20 -11.79 10.84
CA GLY A 52 -5.71 -13.10 11.28
C GLY A 52 -6.83 -14.06 11.74
N ARG A 53 -8.07 -13.57 11.88
CA ARG A 53 -9.24 -14.34 12.32
C ARG A 53 -10.54 -13.78 11.74
N ASP A 54 -11.60 -14.57 11.78
CA ASP A 54 -12.96 -14.12 11.50
C ASP A 54 -13.46 -13.24 12.66
N GLY A 55 -14.32 -12.28 12.36
CA GLY A 55 -14.97 -11.46 13.39
C GLY A 55 -15.42 -10.09 12.89
N ILE A 56 -15.52 -9.14 13.82
CA ILE A 56 -15.96 -7.78 13.53
C ILE A 56 -14.76 -6.83 13.63
N PHE A 57 -14.46 -6.15 12.55
CA PHE A 57 -13.38 -5.16 12.51
C PHE A 57 -13.62 -4.02 13.48
N ARG A 58 -12.60 -3.65 14.26
CA ARG A 58 -12.63 -2.54 15.22
C ARG A 58 -11.72 -1.40 14.82
N ALA A 59 -10.44 -1.69 14.63
CA ALA A 59 -9.42 -0.70 14.34
C ALA A 59 -8.22 -1.31 13.62
N LEU A 60 -7.44 -0.45 13.00
CA LEU A 60 -6.06 -0.69 12.63
C LEU A 60 -5.18 0.16 13.53
N ASP A 61 -4.40 -0.50 14.37
CA ASP A 61 -3.45 0.15 15.27
C ASP A 61 -2.05 0.09 14.64
N ILE A 62 -1.34 1.21 14.65
CA ILE A 62 0.03 1.35 14.12
C ILE A 62 0.89 1.91 15.25
N ALA A 63 2.11 1.41 15.38
CA ALA A 63 3.07 1.92 16.35
C ALA A 63 3.30 3.44 16.13
N PRO A 64 3.19 4.26 17.19
CA PRO A 64 3.22 5.72 17.05
C PRO A 64 4.47 6.26 16.34
N GLU A 65 5.62 5.60 16.51
CA GLU A 65 6.88 5.96 15.86
C GLU A 65 6.85 5.78 14.33
N LEU A 66 5.93 4.97 13.81
CA LEU A 66 5.79 4.71 12.37
C LEU A 66 4.68 5.52 11.69
N GLU A 67 3.86 6.22 12.46
CA GLU A 67 2.79 7.07 11.89
C GLU A 67 3.33 8.10 10.90
N SER A 68 4.52 8.64 11.12
CA SER A 68 5.16 9.60 10.21
C SER A 68 5.65 8.98 8.89
N ALA A 69 5.86 7.67 8.85
CA ALA A 69 6.22 6.95 7.63
C ALA A 69 5.00 6.56 6.80
N VAL A 70 3.80 6.58 7.37
CA VAL A 70 2.55 6.28 6.64
C VAL A 70 2.19 7.44 5.73
N VAL A 71 2.27 7.22 4.43
CA VAL A 71 1.89 8.20 3.40
C VAL A 71 0.42 8.08 3.05
N GLN A 72 -0.09 6.84 3.01
CA GLN A 72 -1.46 6.57 2.64
C GLN A 72 -2.01 5.39 3.42
N ARG A 73 -3.23 5.57 3.95
CA ARG A 73 -4.01 4.53 4.63
C ARG A 73 -5.34 4.39 3.90
N ASP A 74 -5.57 3.24 3.31
CA ASP A 74 -6.81 2.95 2.59
C ASP A 74 -7.45 1.69 3.16
N LEU A 75 -8.44 1.88 4.02
CA LEU A 75 -9.23 0.80 4.59
C LEU A 75 -10.51 0.62 3.77
N TRP A 76 -10.79 -0.61 3.36
CA TRP A 76 -12.01 -0.99 2.64
C TRP A 76 -13.13 -1.44 3.58
N VAL A 77 -12.83 -1.47 4.86
CA VAL A 77 -13.75 -1.81 5.95
C VAL A 77 -13.80 -0.68 6.97
N LYS A 78 -14.90 -0.60 7.69
CA LYS A 78 -15.11 0.35 8.80
C LYS A 78 -15.42 -0.41 10.09
N PRO A 79 -15.22 0.20 11.25
CA PRO A 79 -15.63 -0.40 12.53
C PRO A 79 -17.07 -0.90 12.48
N GLY A 80 -17.27 -2.17 12.83
CA GLY A 80 -18.56 -2.86 12.77
C GLY A 80 -18.75 -3.78 11.57
N ASP A 81 -17.90 -3.70 10.54
CA ASP A 81 -17.98 -4.59 9.39
C ASP A 81 -17.43 -5.99 9.73
N ALA A 82 -18.06 -7.02 9.17
CA ALA A 82 -17.56 -8.37 9.28
C ALA A 82 -16.31 -8.57 8.42
N VAL A 83 -15.30 -9.21 8.98
CA VAL A 83 -14.07 -9.58 8.27
C VAL A 83 -13.83 -11.08 8.42
N GLU A 84 -13.20 -11.65 7.43
CA GLU A 84 -12.83 -13.06 7.43
C GLU A 84 -11.32 -13.22 7.57
N ARG A 85 -10.89 -14.33 8.17
CA ARG A 85 -9.49 -14.70 8.22
C ARG A 85 -8.89 -14.76 6.81
N PHE A 86 -7.66 -14.28 6.68
CA PHE A 86 -6.93 -14.36 5.42
C PHE A 86 -6.83 -15.81 4.91
N SER A 87 -7.35 -16.02 3.71
CA SER A 87 -7.28 -17.28 2.97
C SER A 87 -6.95 -17.06 1.49
N GLY A 88 -6.85 -15.80 1.07
CA GLY A 88 -6.52 -15.39 -0.29
C GLY A 88 -6.68 -13.89 -0.47
N ALA A 89 -6.25 -13.36 -1.61
CA ALA A 89 -6.22 -11.92 -1.89
C ALA A 89 -7.59 -11.22 -1.80
N ASN A 90 -8.68 -11.96 -1.99
CA ASN A 90 -10.05 -11.46 -1.86
C ASN A 90 -10.48 -11.21 -0.39
N LYS A 91 -9.64 -11.55 0.58
CA LYS A 91 -9.86 -11.30 2.02
C LYS A 91 -9.02 -10.12 2.55
N ALA A 92 -8.39 -9.37 1.67
CA ALA A 92 -7.75 -8.13 2.04
C ALA A 92 -8.78 -7.11 2.51
N ILE A 93 -8.43 -6.32 3.53
CA ILE A 93 -9.29 -5.31 4.16
C ILE A 93 -8.79 -3.88 3.92
N GLY A 94 -7.69 -3.72 3.24
CA GLY A 94 -7.11 -2.42 2.93
C GLY A 94 -5.64 -2.51 2.57
N THR A 95 -5.03 -1.34 2.40
CA THR A 95 -3.59 -1.19 2.14
C THR A 95 -3.01 -0.04 2.93
N LEU A 96 -1.73 -0.14 3.27
CA LEU A 96 -0.88 0.97 3.71
C LEU A 96 0.19 1.23 2.66
N VAL A 97 0.47 2.49 2.39
CA VAL A 97 1.67 2.91 1.65
C VAL A 97 2.55 3.68 2.60
N MET A 98 3.81 3.26 2.70
CA MET A 98 4.79 3.85 3.59
C MET A 98 6.02 4.29 2.82
N ASN A 99 6.67 5.35 3.32
CA ASN A 99 7.95 5.83 2.82
C ASN A 99 8.93 5.95 3.97
N PHE A 100 9.98 5.15 3.95
CA PHE A 100 11.06 5.17 4.94
C PHE A 100 12.23 6.03 4.46
N SER A 101 12.91 6.68 5.41
CA SER A 101 14.09 7.49 5.11
C SER A 101 15.30 6.66 4.72
N THR A 102 15.38 5.41 5.22
CA THR A 102 16.49 4.51 4.96
C THR A 102 16.00 3.16 4.48
N ARG A 103 16.84 2.48 3.71
CA ARG A 103 16.60 1.09 3.28
C ARG A 103 16.57 0.15 4.48
N GLU A 104 17.44 0.38 5.45
CA GLU A 104 17.55 -0.43 6.66
C GLU A 104 16.24 -0.43 7.46
N ASP A 105 15.62 0.75 7.64
CA ASP A 105 14.31 0.85 8.30
C ASP A 105 13.23 0.11 7.51
N SER A 106 13.19 0.30 6.20
CA SER A 106 12.24 -0.41 5.33
C SER A 106 12.40 -1.94 5.47
N GLU A 107 13.62 -2.46 5.38
CA GLU A 107 13.88 -3.90 5.52
C GLU A 107 13.54 -4.42 6.92
N LYS A 108 13.86 -3.67 7.98
CA LYS A 108 13.56 -4.01 9.37
C LYS A 108 12.05 -4.17 9.59
N TYR A 109 11.26 -3.18 9.21
CA TYR A 109 9.81 -3.18 9.44
C TYR A 109 9.04 -4.05 8.46
N MET A 110 9.66 -4.47 7.35
CA MET A 110 9.09 -5.48 6.47
C MET A 110 9.39 -6.91 6.92
N ALA A 111 10.45 -7.12 7.70
CA ALA A 111 10.80 -8.43 8.25
C ALA A 111 9.98 -8.80 9.50
N ASP A 112 9.45 -7.82 10.21
CA ASP A 112 8.65 -7.98 11.43
C ASP A 112 7.43 -7.06 11.35
N ASP A 113 6.25 -7.63 11.34
CA ASP A 113 4.95 -6.94 11.25
C ASP A 113 4.30 -6.65 12.62
N SER A 114 5.03 -6.85 13.71
CA SER A 114 4.54 -6.61 15.08
C SER A 114 4.18 -5.14 15.38
N TRP A 115 4.60 -4.22 14.51
CA TRP A 115 4.35 -2.78 14.65
C TRP A 115 2.94 -2.34 14.24
N TYR A 116 2.15 -3.22 13.64
CA TYR A 116 0.73 -2.95 13.40
C TYR A 116 -0.13 -4.13 13.82
N SER A 117 -1.40 -3.85 14.11
CA SER A 117 -2.37 -4.88 14.40
C SER A 117 -3.76 -4.53 13.86
N VAL A 118 -4.46 -5.57 13.42
CA VAL A 118 -5.87 -5.46 13.03
C VAL A 118 -6.72 -5.96 14.19
N ALA A 119 -7.37 -5.04 14.90
CA ALA A 119 -8.25 -5.36 16.01
C ALA A 119 -9.59 -5.91 15.49
N VAL A 120 -9.92 -7.13 15.93
CA VAL A 120 -11.12 -7.87 15.55
C VAL A 120 -11.72 -8.52 16.79
N ASP A 121 -13.04 -8.38 17.01
CA ASP A 121 -13.79 -9.06 18.08
C ASP A 121 -14.35 -10.38 17.62
#